data_cc72709ba176df4f0475ed2d39f31032
#
_entry.id   cc72709ba176df4f0475ed2d39f31032
#
_cell.length_a   1.000
_cell.length_b   1.000
_cell.length_c   1.000
_cell.angle_alpha   90.00
_cell.angle_beta   90.00
_cell.angle_gamma   90.00
#
_symmetry.space_group_name_H-M   'P 1'
#
loop_
_entity.id
_entity.type
_entity.pdbx_description
1 polymer ?
#
loop_
_entity_poly.entity_id
_entity_poly.type
_entity_poly.pdbx_seq_one_letter_code
_entity_poly.pdbx_strand_id
1 'polypeptide(L)'
;MRVRRTVGTNVLRKDGVEKVTGRAKYLDDLAFPDVLHARTIRSTIPLGDIVNIHFDFDTADFVIVDAHDIPGRNVVALIEDDQPLLAERTVRHVAEPILILAHADRARLMSAVVDVVYREATPNYDPRRSDHCFKQIVIDKGDVHLGLSEADLVIEGEYRAGHQEQLYIEPQGVVAVPDRCGGVTVYGSLQCPYYVHRALKDLLGVGDDKVRVVQTETGGGFGGKEEYPSMIAGHAATAA
;
A
#
# COMPACT_ATOMS: atom_id res chain seq x y z
N MET A 1 38.17 -3.08 32.35
CA MET A 1 37.07 -3.24 31.37
C MET A 1 37.25 -2.18 30.26
N ARG A 2 37.67 -2.57 29.05
CA ARG A 2 37.80 -1.57 27.93
C ARG A 2 36.41 -1.15 27.48
N VAL A 3 36.06 0.11 27.67
CA VAL A 3 34.85 0.71 27.12
C VAL A 3 35.01 0.62 25.59
N ARG A 4 34.20 -0.21 24.92
CA ARG A 4 34.13 -0.23 23.47
C ARG A 4 33.52 1.13 23.03
N ARG A 5 34.33 1.99 22.42
CA ARG A 5 33.83 3.20 21.76
C ARG A 5 33.01 2.77 20.55
N THR A 6 31.74 3.11 20.53
CA THR A 6 30.84 2.83 19.39
C THR A 6 30.78 4.02 18.44
N VAL A 7 30.82 5.23 19.01
CA VAL A 7 30.80 6.47 18.23
C VAL A 7 32.19 6.70 17.58
N GLY A 8 32.20 7.00 16.30
CA GLY A 8 33.43 7.22 15.51
C GLY A 8 34.17 5.94 15.11
N THR A 9 33.51 4.77 15.19
CA THR A 9 34.07 3.50 14.70
C THR A 9 33.16 2.88 13.65
N ASN A 10 33.74 2.13 12.70
CA ASN A 10 32.96 1.36 11.74
C ASN A 10 32.35 0.14 12.43
N VAL A 11 31.01 0.16 12.56
CA VAL A 11 30.24 -0.97 13.07
C VAL A 11 29.67 -1.75 11.87
N LEU A 12 29.92 -3.06 11.85
CA LEU A 12 29.36 -3.91 10.80
C LEU A 12 27.83 -3.93 10.88
N ARG A 13 27.19 -3.78 9.76
CA ARG A 13 25.74 -3.95 9.61
C ARG A 13 25.35 -5.39 9.92
N LYS A 14 24.28 -5.60 10.70
CA LYS A 14 23.86 -6.95 11.14
C LYS A 14 23.59 -7.91 9.98
N ASP A 15 22.88 -7.44 8.96
CA ASP A 15 22.46 -8.17 7.76
C ASP A 15 23.45 -8.03 6.59
N GLY A 16 24.57 -7.33 6.79
CA GLY A 16 25.51 -7.00 5.71
C GLY A 16 26.17 -8.21 5.09
N VAL A 17 26.57 -9.19 5.91
CA VAL A 17 27.25 -10.39 5.42
C VAL A 17 26.33 -11.23 4.53
N GLU A 18 25.08 -11.42 4.90
CA GLU A 18 24.12 -12.18 4.13
C GLU A 18 23.82 -11.51 2.78
N LYS A 19 23.71 -10.19 2.77
CA LYS A 19 23.50 -9.40 1.55
C LYS A 19 24.67 -9.49 0.57
N VAL A 20 25.89 -9.27 1.03
CA VAL A 20 27.08 -9.29 0.14
C VAL A 20 27.49 -10.71 -0.28
N THR A 21 27.00 -11.75 0.37
CA THR A 21 27.25 -13.15 -0.01
C THR A 21 26.09 -13.80 -0.75
N GLY A 22 25.00 -13.07 -1.02
CA GLY A 22 23.82 -13.59 -1.70
C GLY A 22 22.99 -14.58 -0.89
N ARG A 23 23.15 -14.59 0.44
CA ARG A 23 22.38 -15.48 1.35
C ARG A 23 21.15 -14.81 1.94
N ALA A 24 21.03 -13.47 1.80
CA ALA A 24 19.84 -12.76 2.22
C ALA A 24 18.61 -13.29 1.49
N LYS A 25 17.53 -13.54 2.22
CA LYS A 25 16.28 -14.05 1.67
C LYS A 25 15.26 -12.94 1.60
N TYR A 26 14.87 -12.60 0.39
CA TYR A 26 13.77 -11.70 0.10
C TYR A 26 12.44 -12.44 0.16
N LEU A 27 11.34 -11.74 0.00
CA LEU A 27 10.01 -12.35 0.11
C LEU A 27 9.81 -13.54 -0.86
N ASP A 28 10.25 -13.39 -2.11
CA ASP A 28 10.14 -14.44 -3.14
C ASP A 28 11.02 -15.67 -2.86
N ASP A 29 12.01 -15.55 -1.98
CA ASP A 29 12.87 -16.67 -1.56
C ASP A 29 12.26 -17.47 -0.39
N LEU A 30 11.16 -17.00 0.19
CA LEU A 30 10.48 -17.66 1.29
C LEU A 30 9.48 -18.69 0.75
N ALA A 31 9.52 -19.90 1.32
CA ALA A 31 8.59 -20.97 0.97
C ALA A 31 7.51 -21.09 2.05
N PHE A 32 6.26 -21.08 1.61
CA PHE A 32 5.10 -21.33 2.46
C PHE A 32 4.34 -22.53 1.92
N PRO A 33 3.90 -23.49 2.78
CA PRO A 33 3.07 -24.60 2.34
C PRO A 33 1.68 -24.08 1.94
N ASP A 34 1.08 -24.74 0.96
CA ASP A 34 -0.31 -24.53 0.54
C ASP A 34 -0.69 -23.08 0.22
N VAL A 35 0.28 -22.29 -0.30
CA VAL A 35 0.08 -20.88 -0.60
C VAL A 35 -0.90 -20.68 -1.77
N LEU A 36 -1.85 -19.78 -1.60
CA LEU A 36 -2.66 -19.26 -2.70
C LEU A 36 -1.95 -18.05 -3.33
N HIS A 37 -1.99 -17.99 -4.66
CA HIS A 37 -1.64 -16.78 -5.38
C HIS A 37 -2.83 -15.85 -5.41
N ALA A 38 -2.62 -14.56 -5.14
CA ALA A 38 -3.69 -13.57 -5.17
C ALA A 38 -3.36 -12.42 -6.13
N ARG A 39 -4.39 -11.87 -6.75
CA ARG A 39 -4.31 -10.61 -7.50
C ARG A 39 -5.52 -9.74 -7.23
N THR A 40 -5.33 -8.45 -7.31
CA THR A 40 -6.39 -7.45 -7.14
C THR A 40 -6.94 -7.06 -8.50
N ILE A 41 -8.25 -7.12 -8.68
CA ILE A 41 -8.97 -6.53 -9.81
C ILE A 41 -9.15 -5.05 -9.49
N ARG A 42 -8.78 -4.21 -10.46
CA ARG A 42 -8.67 -2.77 -10.26
C ARG A 42 -9.47 -2.00 -11.29
N SER A 43 -9.90 -0.82 -10.91
CA SER A 43 -10.62 0.09 -11.81
C SER A 43 -9.81 0.41 -13.07
N THR A 44 -10.48 0.40 -14.20
CA THR A 44 -9.97 0.86 -15.50
C THR A 44 -10.34 2.30 -15.81
N ILE A 45 -11.23 2.90 -15.00
CA ILE A 45 -11.71 4.27 -15.15
C ILE A 45 -11.31 5.15 -13.96
N PRO A 46 -11.24 6.47 -14.13
CA PRO A 46 -10.84 7.39 -13.07
C PRO A 46 -11.94 7.74 -12.07
N LEU A 47 -13.22 7.68 -12.48
CA LEU A 47 -14.38 7.99 -11.65
C LEU A 47 -15.63 7.37 -12.23
N GLY A 48 -16.42 6.71 -11.39
CA GLY A 48 -17.72 6.16 -11.77
C GLY A 48 -18.25 5.16 -10.77
N ASP A 49 -19.52 4.79 -10.92
CA ASP A 49 -20.15 3.77 -10.13
C ASP A 49 -19.94 2.39 -10.76
N ILE A 50 -19.64 1.39 -9.94
CA ILE A 50 -19.65 -0.02 -10.34
C ILE A 50 -21.11 -0.44 -10.50
N VAL A 51 -21.48 -0.84 -11.71
CA VAL A 51 -22.86 -1.27 -12.04
C VAL A 51 -22.98 -2.78 -11.93
N ASN A 52 -21.98 -3.51 -12.46
CA ASN A 52 -21.94 -4.97 -12.40
C ASN A 52 -20.50 -5.50 -12.53
N ILE A 53 -20.29 -6.73 -12.09
CA ILE A 53 -19.02 -7.46 -12.23
C ILE A 53 -19.35 -8.83 -12.83
N HIS A 54 -18.72 -9.13 -13.97
CA HIS A 54 -18.86 -10.41 -14.68
C HIS A 54 -17.59 -11.23 -14.57
N PHE A 55 -17.73 -12.49 -14.30
CA PHE A 55 -16.65 -13.46 -14.27
C PHE A 55 -16.77 -14.37 -15.51
N ASP A 56 -15.77 -14.35 -16.39
CA ASP A 56 -15.71 -15.22 -17.58
C ASP A 56 -14.90 -16.48 -17.28
N PHE A 57 -15.20 -17.15 -16.17
CA PHE A 57 -14.59 -18.40 -15.74
C PHE A 57 -15.45 -19.06 -14.66
N ASP A 58 -15.20 -20.36 -14.41
CA ASP A 58 -15.81 -21.08 -13.27
C ASP A 58 -15.19 -20.58 -11.96
N THR A 59 -16.01 -19.97 -11.12
CA THR A 59 -15.59 -19.37 -9.86
C THR A 59 -15.49 -20.37 -8.70
N ALA A 60 -15.93 -21.62 -8.86
CA ALA A 60 -16.07 -22.58 -7.77
C ALA A 60 -14.78 -22.86 -6.98
N ASP A 61 -13.62 -22.82 -7.68
CA ASP A 61 -12.31 -23.08 -7.08
C ASP A 61 -11.53 -21.81 -6.71
N PHE A 62 -12.16 -20.62 -6.88
CA PHE A 62 -11.54 -19.36 -6.56
C PHE A 62 -11.98 -18.82 -5.22
N VAL A 63 -11.06 -18.21 -4.48
CA VAL A 63 -11.40 -17.29 -3.41
C VAL A 63 -11.63 -15.93 -4.04
N ILE A 64 -12.81 -15.37 -3.84
CA ILE A 64 -13.22 -14.05 -4.32
C ILE A 64 -13.59 -13.24 -3.08
N VAL A 65 -12.92 -12.08 -2.91
CA VAL A 65 -13.15 -11.18 -1.78
C VAL A 65 -13.54 -9.82 -2.32
N ASP A 66 -14.67 -9.30 -1.90
CA ASP A 66 -15.10 -7.94 -2.18
C ASP A 66 -15.19 -7.08 -0.90
N ALA A 67 -15.70 -5.87 -1.02
CA ALA A 67 -15.79 -4.93 0.10
C ALA A 67 -16.69 -5.42 1.25
N HIS A 68 -17.69 -6.30 0.96
CA HIS A 68 -18.62 -6.84 1.96
C HIS A 68 -18.04 -7.97 2.79
N ASP A 69 -16.95 -8.60 2.30
CA ASP A 69 -16.27 -9.68 3.00
C ASP A 69 -15.26 -9.17 4.05
N ILE A 70 -15.02 -7.86 4.10
CA ILE A 70 -14.09 -7.27 5.06
C ILE A 70 -14.72 -7.29 6.46
N PRO A 71 -14.13 -8.04 7.43
CA PRO A 71 -14.80 -8.27 8.71
C PRO A 71 -14.83 -7.05 9.62
N GLY A 72 -13.91 -6.10 9.45
CA GLY A 72 -13.83 -4.88 10.22
C GLY A 72 -14.21 -3.64 9.42
N ARG A 73 -13.36 -2.63 9.42
CA ARG A 73 -13.58 -1.38 8.68
C ARG A 73 -12.91 -1.46 7.31
N ASN A 74 -13.66 -1.23 6.25
CA ASN A 74 -13.10 -1.16 4.87
C ASN A 74 -12.34 0.15 4.65
N VAL A 75 -11.28 0.39 5.43
CA VAL A 75 -10.49 1.61 5.37
C VAL A 75 -9.03 1.31 5.70
N VAL A 76 -8.12 1.84 4.91
CA VAL A 76 -6.69 1.94 5.21
C VAL A 76 -6.37 3.41 5.44
N ALA A 77 -6.45 3.83 6.69
CA ALA A 77 -6.19 5.21 7.07
C ALA A 77 -4.71 5.45 7.32
N LEU A 78 -4.18 6.51 6.73
CA LEU A 78 -2.88 7.05 7.11
C LEU A 78 -3.05 8.35 7.91
N ILE A 79 -3.72 9.32 7.33
CA ILE A 79 -4.00 10.63 7.93
C ILE A 79 -5.50 10.75 8.20
N GLU A 80 -6.33 10.42 7.21
CA GLU A 80 -7.78 10.44 7.25
C GLU A 80 -8.37 9.09 6.83
N ASP A 81 -9.61 8.83 7.21
CA ASP A 81 -10.34 7.58 6.91
C ASP A 81 -10.98 7.66 5.51
N ASP A 82 -10.23 8.01 4.49
CA ASP A 82 -10.73 8.32 3.14
C ASP A 82 -10.34 7.29 2.07
N GLN A 83 -9.50 6.31 2.42
CA GLN A 83 -9.03 5.30 1.47
C GLN A 83 -9.62 3.92 1.79
N PRO A 84 -10.62 3.43 1.02
CA PRO A 84 -11.12 2.06 1.18
C PRO A 84 -10.07 1.04 0.76
N LEU A 85 -10.07 -0.13 1.40
CA LEU A 85 -9.29 -1.28 0.96
C LEU A 85 -9.79 -1.78 -0.41
N LEU A 86 -11.10 -1.91 -0.55
CA LEU A 86 -11.79 -2.29 -1.78
C LEU A 86 -12.96 -1.33 -2.01
N ALA A 87 -13.10 -0.85 -3.25
CA ALA A 87 -14.22 0.01 -3.63
C ALA A 87 -15.54 -0.78 -3.56
N GLU A 88 -16.52 -0.23 -2.83
CA GLU A 88 -17.85 -0.87 -2.66
C GLU A 88 -18.81 -0.53 -3.79
N ARG A 89 -18.94 0.75 -4.13
CA ARG A 89 -19.90 1.24 -5.13
C ARG A 89 -19.28 2.15 -6.17
N THR A 90 -18.38 3.02 -5.75
CA THR A 90 -17.82 4.07 -6.58
C THR A 90 -16.31 3.96 -6.62
N VAL A 91 -15.72 3.97 -7.81
CA VAL A 91 -14.29 4.12 -7.99
C VAL A 91 -13.93 5.59 -8.18
N ARG A 92 -12.82 6.03 -7.58
CA ARG A 92 -12.41 7.43 -7.50
C ARG A 92 -11.08 7.71 -8.19
N HIS A 93 -10.37 6.66 -8.61
CA HIS A 93 -9.14 6.80 -9.39
C HIS A 93 -8.89 5.54 -10.22
N VAL A 94 -8.09 5.70 -11.28
CA VAL A 94 -7.60 4.55 -12.07
C VAL A 94 -6.79 3.62 -11.17
N ALA A 95 -6.98 2.33 -11.35
CA ALA A 95 -6.36 1.27 -10.56
C ALA A 95 -6.81 1.18 -9.08
N GLU A 96 -7.91 1.84 -8.69
CA GLU A 96 -8.51 1.61 -7.37
C GLU A 96 -8.91 0.14 -7.22
N PRO A 97 -8.56 -0.52 -6.11
CA PRO A 97 -8.92 -1.92 -5.85
C PRO A 97 -10.44 -2.12 -5.77
N ILE A 98 -10.94 -3.16 -6.43
CA ILE A 98 -12.37 -3.49 -6.44
C ILE A 98 -12.63 -4.82 -5.75
N LEU A 99 -11.90 -5.86 -6.15
CA LEU A 99 -11.99 -7.18 -5.53
C LEU A 99 -10.65 -7.93 -5.62
N ILE A 100 -10.53 -8.98 -4.83
CA ILE A 100 -9.36 -9.85 -4.81
C ILE A 100 -9.79 -11.22 -5.35
N LEU A 101 -8.96 -11.78 -6.24
CA LEU A 101 -9.04 -13.17 -6.66
C LEU A 101 -7.86 -13.92 -6.09
N ALA A 102 -8.09 -15.12 -5.52
CA ALA A 102 -7.01 -16.01 -5.15
C ALA A 102 -7.28 -17.45 -5.63
N HIS A 103 -6.21 -18.15 -5.99
CA HIS A 103 -6.25 -19.54 -6.48
C HIS A 103 -4.90 -20.22 -6.25
N ALA A 104 -4.92 -21.54 -6.03
CA ALA A 104 -3.69 -22.34 -5.85
C ALA A 104 -2.85 -22.41 -7.12
N ASP A 105 -3.49 -22.49 -8.30
CA ASP A 105 -2.82 -22.46 -9.59
C ASP A 105 -2.69 -21.02 -10.11
N ARG A 106 -1.45 -20.55 -10.17
CA ARG A 106 -1.12 -19.21 -10.67
C ARG A 106 -1.53 -19.00 -12.12
N ALA A 107 -1.42 -20.02 -12.98
CA ALA A 107 -1.75 -19.89 -14.40
C ALA A 107 -3.26 -19.68 -14.57
N ARG A 108 -4.08 -20.44 -13.85
CA ARG A 108 -5.54 -20.24 -13.81
C ARG A 108 -5.90 -18.87 -13.27
N LEU A 109 -5.27 -18.42 -12.19
CA LEU A 109 -5.49 -17.09 -11.64
C LEU A 109 -5.20 -15.99 -12.67
N MET A 110 -4.08 -16.10 -13.39
CA MET A 110 -3.68 -15.07 -14.36
C MET A 110 -4.52 -15.07 -15.63
N SER A 111 -5.12 -16.20 -15.99
CA SER A 111 -6.02 -16.32 -17.15
C SER A 111 -7.47 -15.97 -16.85
N ALA A 112 -7.86 -15.87 -15.57
CA ALA A 112 -9.22 -15.52 -15.17
C ALA A 112 -9.56 -14.09 -15.61
N VAL A 113 -10.62 -13.90 -16.37
CA VAL A 113 -11.07 -12.61 -16.88
C VAL A 113 -12.22 -12.11 -16.02
N VAL A 114 -12.09 -10.89 -15.50
CA VAL A 114 -13.14 -10.18 -14.78
C VAL A 114 -13.44 -8.89 -15.52
N ASP A 115 -14.69 -8.73 -15.94
CA ASP A 115 -15.17 -7.54 -16.60
C ASP A 115 -16.03 -6.72 -15.63
N VAL A 116 -15.64 -5.46 -15.42
CA VAL A 116 -16.34 -4.54 -14.53
C VAL A 116 -17.05 -3.51 -15.36
N VAL A 117 -18.38 -3.47 -15.23
CA VAL A 117 -19.25 -2.51 -15.93
C VAL A 117 -19.43 -1.28 -15.06
N TYR A 118 -19.14 -0.13 -15.63
CA TYR A 118 -19.21 1.15 -14.94
C TYR A 118 -20.28 2.08 -15.50
N ARG A 119 -20.79 2.93 -14.65
CA ARG A 119 -21.44 4.18 -15.04
C ARG A 119 -20.44 5.30 -14.79
N GLU A 120 -19.75 5.72 -15.85
CA GLU A 120 -18.67 6.70 -15.76
C GLU A 120 -19.19 8.08 -15.35
N ALA A 121 -18.34 8.82 -14.63
CA ALA A 121 -18.55 10.22 -14.27
C ALA A 121 -17.34 11.07 -14.67
N THR A 122 -17.49 12.37 -14.69
CA THR A 122 -16.42 13.31 -15.07
C THR A 122 -15.48 13.54 -13.89
N PRO A 123 -14.21 13.14 -13.98
CA PRO A 123 -13.24 13.35 -12.90
C PRO A 123 -12.71 14.79 -12.89
N ASN A 124 -12.28 15.26 -11.72
CA ASN A 124 -11.51 16.48 -11.57
C ASN A 124 -10.03 16.14 -11.41
N TYR A 125 -9.21 16.50 -12.41
CA TYR A 125 -7.75 16.27 -12.38
C TYR A 125 -6.95 17.50 -11.90
N ASP A 126 -7.61 18.64 -11.69
CA ASP A 126 -6.95 19.88 -11.25
C ASP A 126 -7.26 20.13 -9.77
N PRO A 127 -6.30 19.92 -8.84
CA PRO A 127 -6.53 20.13 -7.42
C PRO A 127 -6.93 21.59 -7.09
N ARG A 128 -6.58 22.57 -7.94
CA ARG A 128 -6.95 23.98 -7.74
C ARG A 128 -8.47 24.21 -7.94
N ARG A 129 -9.16 23.25 -8.55
CA ARG A 129 -10.62 23.27 -8.76
C ARG A 129 -11.37 22.44 -7.72
N SER A 130 -10.67 21.97 -6.68
CA SER A 130 -11.29 21.24 -5.57
C SER A 130 -11.88 22.22 -4.55
N ASP A 131 -13.11 21.96 -4.15
CA ASP A 131 -13.78 22.68 -3.05
C ASP A 131 -13.38 22.12 -1.67
N HIS A 132 -12.62 21.03 -1.65
CA HIS A 132 -12.17 20.36 -0.44
C HIS A 132 -10.72 20.68 -0.13
N CYS A 133 -10.45 21.19 1.07
CA CYS A 133 -9.12 21.41 1.62
C CYS A 133 -9.00 20.61 2.93
N PHE A 134 -8.30 19.49 2.92
CA PHE A 134 -8.17 18.64 4.12
C PHE A 134 -7.18 19.20 5.15
N LYS A 135 -6.23 20.05 4.74
CA LYS A 135 -5.24 20.65 5.64
C LYS A 135 -4.72 21.98 5.09
N GLN A 136 -4.73 23.00 5.94
CA GLN A 136 -4.09 24.27 5.67
C GLN A 136 -3.00 24.53 6.71
N ILE A 137 -1.81 24.88 6.24
CA ILE A 137 -0.68 25.27 7.09
C ILE A 137 -0.32 26.69 6.72
N VAL A 138 -0.36 27.59 7.71
CA VAL A 138 0.05 28.99 7.55
C VAL A 138 1.33 29.19 8.35
N ILE A 139 2.37 29.70 7.69
CA ILE A 139 3.60 30.17 8.33
C ILE A 139 3.68 31.65 8.05
N ASP A 140 3.53 32.45 9.09
CA ASP A 140 3.56 33.91 9.02
C ASP A 140 4.69 34.44 9.92
N LYS A 141 5.69 35.07 9.30
CA LYS A 141 6.83 35.63 10.01
C LYS A 141 7.35 36.90 9.32
N GLY A 142 7.27 38.02 10.03
CA GLY A 142 7.70 39.32 9.52
C GLY A 142 6.67 39.95 8.58
N ASP A 143 7.11 40.91 7.77
CA ASP A 143 6.29 41.60 6.77
C ASP A 143 6.86 41.32 5.37
N VAL A 144 6.15 40.53 4.59
CA VAL A 144 6.56 40.13 3.23
C VAL A 144 6.57 41.33 2.29
N HIS A 145 5.59 42.24 2.41
CA HIS A 145 5.49 43.41 1.55
C HIS A 145 6.63 44.37 1.80
N LEU A 146 6.96 44.61 3.06
CA LEU A 146 8.11 45.43 3.44
C LEU A 146 9.42 44.78 2.94
N GLY A 147 9.59 43.48 3.18
CA GLY A 147 10.79 42.74 2.71
C GLY A 147 11.01 42.80 1.20
N LEU A 148 9.93 42.66 0.40
CA LEU A 148 10.02 42.80 -1.06
C LEU A 148 10.32 44.24 -1.49
N SER A 149 9.79 45.24 -0.80
CA SER A 149 10.03 46.67 -1.12
C SER A 149 11.45 47.13 -0.78
N GLU A 150 12.08 46.51 0.19
CA GLU A 150 13.45 46.82 0.66
C GLU A 150 14.52 45.96 -0.01
N ALA A 151 14.11 44.95 -0.82
CA ALA A 151 15.05 44.04 -1.48
C ALA A 151 15.82 44.71 -2.62
N ASP A 152 17.14 44.55 -2.67
CA ASP A 152 17.99 45.05 -3.75
C ASP A 152 17.69 44.35 -5.09
N LEU A 153 17.19 43.12 -5.04
CA LEU A 153 16.83 42.30 -6.21
C LEU A 153 15.67 41.36 -5.89
N VAL A 154 14.64 41.36 -6.74
CA VAL A 154 13.53 40.41 -6.71
C VAL A 154 13.61 39.54 -7.95
N ILE A 155 13.59 38.21 -7.76
CA ILE A 155 13.59 37.22 -8.86
C ILE A 155 12.29 36.46 -8.76
N GLU A 156 11.54 36.44 -9.87
CA GLU A 156 10.31 35.66 -10.01
C GLU A 156 10.52 34.50 -10.99
N GLY A 157 9.89 33.36 -10.72
CA GLY A 157 9.99 32.21 -11.61
C GLY A 157 8.84 31.21 -11.36
N GLU A 158 8.46 30.51 -12.41
CA GLU A 158 7.51 29.39 -12.36
C GLU A 158 8.28 28.07 -12.52
N TYR A 159 8.11 27.15 -11.56
CA TYR A 159 8.79 25.85 -11.57
C TYR A 159 7.75 24.76 -11.61
N ARG A 160 7.93 23.78 -12.52
CA ARG A 160 7.02 22.63 -12.67
C ARG A 160 7.81 21.34 -12.59
N ALA A 161 7.35 20.40 -11.77
CA ALA A 161 7.84 19.04 -11.72
C ALA A 161 6.67 18.06 -11.90
N GLY A 162 6.89 16.98 -12.63
CA GLY A 162 5.92 15.89 -12.78
C GLY A 162 6.03 14.88 -11.64
N HIS A 163 5.20 13.85 -11.71
CA HIS A 163 5.28 12.70 -10.83
C HIS A 163 6.59 11.95 -11.03
N GLN A 164 7.16 11.43 -9.94
CA GLN A 164 8.36 10.61 -9.95
C GLN A 164 8.10 9.33 -9.17
N GLU A 165 8.44 8.20 -9.79
CA GLU A 165 8.35 6.88 -9.18
C GLU A 165 9.65 6.55 -8.45
N GLN A 166 9.57 5.90 -7.29
CA GLN A 166 10.73 5.48 -6.50
C GLN A 166 11.57 4.39 -7.17
N LEU A 167 10.98 3.59 -8.07
CA LEU A 167 11.63 2.57 -8.90
C LEU A 167 12.55 1.62 -8.10
N TYR A 168 12.08 1.11 -6.97
CA TYR A 168 12.77 0.03 -6.26
C TYR A 168 12.74 -1.26 -7.10
N ILE A 169 13.88 -2.00 -7.12
CA ILE A 169 14.04 -3.18 -8.00
C ILE A 169 13.14 -4.34 -7.54
N GLU A 170 13.03 -4.58 -6.22
CA GLU A 170 12.09 -5.56 -5.69
C GLU A 170 10.68 -4.96 -5.67
N PRO A 171 9.71 -5.51 -6.44
CA PRO A 171 8.31 -5.07 -6.36
C PRO A 171 7.74 -5.23 -4.95
N GLN A 172 6.62 -4.62 -4.69
CA GLN A 172 5.88 -4.83 -3.46
C GLN A 172 5.33 -6.25 -3.41
N GLY A 173 5.42 -6.88 -2.24
CA GLY A 173 4.89 -8.21 -2.03
C GLY A 173 4.60 -8.47 -0.56
N VAL A 174 3.60 -9.30 -0.30
CA VAL A 174 3.23 -9.77 1.03
C VAL A 174 2.71 -11.20 0.97
N VAL A 175 2.88 -11.92 2.08
CA VAL A 175 2.24 -13.22 2.33
C VAL A 175 1.53 -13.14 3.68
N ALA A 176 0.25 -13.48 3.71
CA ALA A 176 -0.53 -13.59 4.94
C ALA A 176 -0.68 -15.06 5.33
N VAL A 177 -0.42 -15.35 6.59
CA VAL A 177 -0.54 -16.70 7.16
C VAL A 177 -1.50 -16.63 8.33
N PRO A 178 -2.76 -17.12 8.17
CA PRO A 178 -3.72 -17.14 9.25
C PRO A 178 -3.31 -18.17 10.31
N ASP A 179 -3.65 -17.92 11.57
CA ASP A 179 -3.47 -18.89 12.64
C ASP A 179 -4.82 -19.49 13.05
N ARG A 180 -4.73 -20.61 13.80
CA ARG A 180 -5.95 -21.34 14.25
C ARG A 180 -6.75 -20.59 15.32
N CYS A 181 -6.21 -19.50 15.85
CA CYS A 181 -6.83 -18.70 16.92
C CYS A 181 -7.47 -17.41 16.39
N GLY A 182 -7.63 -17.29 15.06
CA GLY A 182 -8.19 -16.12 14.40
C GLY A 182 -7.26 -14.92 14.36
N GLY A 183 -5.95 -15.17 14.40
CA GLY A 183 -4.91 -14.18 14.16
C GLY A 183 -4.29 -14.33 12.77
N VAL A 184 -3.43 -13.39 12.40
CA VAL A 184 -2.67 -13.41 11.14
C VAL A 184 -1.23 -12.96 11.33
N THR A 185 -0.30 -13.68 10.70
CA THR A 185 1.07 -13.21 10.53
C THR A 185 1.27 -12.77 9.08
N VAL A 186 1.67 -11.53 8.86
CA VAL A 186 1.98 -11.00 7.53
C VAL A 186 3.49 -10.85 7.39
N TYR A 187 4.04 -11.45 6.35
CA TYR A 187 5.42 -11.27 5.91
C TYR A 187 5.43 -10.33 4.71
N GLY A 188 6.28 -9.31 4.73
CA GLY A 188 6.27 -8.34 3.65
C GLY A 188 7.57 -7.57 3.46
N SER A 189 7.83 -7.20 2.20
CA SER A 189 8.83 -6.21 1.84
C SER A 189 8.23 -4.82 2.08
N LEU A 190 8.58 -4.20 3.20
CA LEU A 190 7.95 -2.97 3.69
C LEU A 190 8.91 -2.12 4.52
N GLN A 191 8.60 -0.84 4.69
CA GLN A 191 9.40 0.11 5.48
C GLN A 191 8.78 0.41 6.85
N CYS A 192 7.45 0.40 6.96
CA CYS A 192 6.71 0.81 8.15
C CYS A 192 5.80 -0.31 8.70
N PRO A 193 6.35 -1.31 9.44
CA PRO A 193 5.57 -2.45 9.93
C PRO A 193 4.42 -2.05 10.85
N TYR A 194 4.54 -0.97 11.60
CA TYR A 194 3.48 -0.49 12.48
C TYR A 194 2.28 0.12 11.74
N TYR A 195 2.48 0.67 10.54
CA TYR A 195 1.37 1.11 9.71
C TYR A 195 0.54 -0.08 9.24
N VAL A 196 1.22 -1.12 8.78
CA VAL A 196 0.58 -2.39 8.38
C VAL A 196 -0.16 -3.02 9.55
N HIS A 197 0.47 -3.10 10.72
CA HIS A 197 -0.14 -3.67 11.91
C HIS A 197 -1.44 -2.93 12.30
N ARG A 198 -1.42 -1.59 12.33
CA ARG A 198 -2.59 -0.78 12.64
C ARG A 198 -3.71 -0.99 11.62
N ALA A 199 -3.38 -0.95 10.32
CA ALA A 199 -4.36 -1.14 9.26
C ALA A 199 -5.02 -2.52 9.33
N LEU A 200 -4.26 -3.59 9.56
CA LEU A 200 -4.80 -4.95 9.65
C LEU A 200 -5.74 -5.13 10.84
N LYS A 201 -5.47 -4.51 11.97
CA LYS A 201 -6.38 -4.56 13.13
C LYS A 201 -7.74 -3.97 12.79
N ASP A 202 -7.75 -2.82 12.16
CA ASP A 202 -8.99 -2.13 11.78
C ASP A 202 -9.75 -2.91 10.69
N LEU A 203 -9.05 -3.42 9.68
CA LEU A 203 -9.61 -4.20 8.59
C LEU A 203 -10.20 -5.55 9.05
N LEU A 204 -9.49 -6.24 9.93
CA LEU A 204 -9.91 -7.56 10.43
C LEU A 204 -10.81 -7.46 11.68
N GLY A 205 -10.94 -6.28 12.28
CA GLY A 205 -11.73 -6.10 13.50
C GLY A 205 -11.15 -6.83 14.71
N VAL A 206 -9.82 -6.97 14.83
CA VAL A 206 -9.15 -7.77 15.85
C VAL A 206 -8.24 -6.95 16.78
N GLY A 207 -7.85 -7.54 17.91
CA GLY A 207 -6.93 -6.92 18.86
C GLY A 207 -5.45 -6.97 18.45
N ASP A 208 -4.60 -6.25 19.19
CA ASP A 208 -3.15 -6.16 18.95
C ASP A 208 -2.45 -7.52 18.93
N ASP A 209 -2.90 -8.43 19.77
CA ASP A 209 -2.33 -9.78 19.96
C ASP A 209 -2.63 -10.73 18.80
N LYS A 210 -3.56 -10.36 17.91
CA LYS A 210 -4.00 -11.15 16.76
C LYS A 210 -3.26 -10.83 15.47
N VAL A 211 -2.51 -9.75 15.43
CA VAL A 211 -1.78 -9.32 14.23
C VAL A 211 -0.29 -9.33 14.49
N ARG A 212 0.45 -10.04 13.66
CA ARG A 212 1.91 -10.01 13.64
C ARG A 212 2.40 -9.58 12.25
N VAL A 213 3.30 -8.60 12.22
CA VAL A 213 3.95 -8.16 10.98
C VAL A 213 5.43 -8.49 11.05
N VAL A 214 5.92 -9.20 10.04
CA VAL A 214 7.32 -9.57 9.87
C VAL A 214 7.86 -8.87 8.63
N GLN A 215 8.70 -7.87 8.85
CA GLN A 215 9.44 -7.23 7.77
C GLN A 215 10.51 -8.19 7.26
N THR A 216 10.43 -8.55 5.98
CA THR A 216 11.46 -9.35 5.30
C THR A 216 12.63 -8.47 4.87
N GLU A 217 13.67 -9.07 4.27
CA GLU A 217 14.64 -8.27 3.54
C GLU A 217 13.93 -7.40 2.51
N THR A 218 14.33 -6.13 2.43
CA THR A 218 13.67 -5.16 1.55
C THR A 218 14.65 -4.74 0.46
N GLY A 219 14.29 -5.03 -0.78
CA GLY A 219 15.08 -4.76 -1.99
C GLY A 219 14.89 -3.35 -2.54
N GLY A 220 14.89 -2.36 -1.64
CA GLY A 220 14.64 -0.95 -1.91
C GLY A 220 13.22 -0.54 -1.56
N GLY A 221 13.05 0.73 -1.29
CA GLY A 221 11.74 1.31 -0.97
C GLY A 221 11.70 2.80 -1.30
N PHE A 222 12.70 3.57 -0.85
CA PHE A 222 12.85 5.00 -1.13
C PHE A 222 11.58 5.82 -0.82
N GLY A 223 10.81 5.38 0.20
CA GLY A 223 9.48 5.93 0.53
C GLY A 223 8.30 5.19 -0.11
N GLY A 224 8.49 4.41 -1.17
CA GLY A 224 7.42 3.70 -1.88
C GLY A 224 6.87 2.45 -1.16
N LYS A 225 7.52 2.03 -0.07
CA LYS A 225 7.08 0.88 0.76
C LYS A 225 6.74 1.29 2.20
N GLU A 226 6.30 2.52 2.41
CA GLU A 226 5.86 3.00 3.73
C GLU A 226 4.38 2.73 3.95
N GLU A 227 3.53 3.25 3.11
CA GLU A 227 2.07 3.25 3.27
C GLU A 227 1.38 2.15 2.49
N TYR A 228 1.71 2.02 1.22
CA TYR A 228 1.05 1.09 0.30
C TYR A 228 1.14 -0.40 0.73
N PRO A 229 2.17 -0.88 1.43
CA PRO A 229 2.16 -2.21 2.02
C PRO A 229 0.96 -2.50 2.93
N SER A 230 0.34 -1.49 3.55
CA SER A 230 -0.89 -1.65 4.33
C SER A 230 -2.06 -2.10 3.45
N MET A 231 -2.15 -1.60 2.21
CA MET A 231 -3.16 -2.00 1.23
C MET A 231 -2.98 -3.47 0.82
N ILE A 232 -1.78 -3.82 0.35
CA ILE A 232 -1.54 -5.21 -0.14
C ILE A 232 -1.54 -6.23 1.00
N ALA A 233 -1.15 -5.83 2.21
CA ALA A 233 -1.28 -6.67 3.39
C ALA A 233 -2.74 -6.90 3.76
N GLY A 234 -3.58 -5.87 3.65
CA GLY A 234 -5.03 -5.98 3.79
C GLY A 234 -5.61 -6.96 2.76
N HIS A 235 -5.24 -6.81 1.47
CA HIS A 235 -5.67 -7.73 0.41
C HIS A 235 -5.29 -9.19 0.72
N ALA A 236 -4.05 -9.43 1.13
CA ALA A 236 -3.60 -10.80 1.43
C ALA A 236 -4.27 -11.36 2.69
N ALA A 237 -4.45 -10.54 3.73
CA ALA A 237 -5.01 -10.99 5.00
C ALA A 237 -6.53 -11.24 4.94
N THR A 238 -7.26 -10.49 4.09
CA THR A 238 -8.71 -10.73 3.90
C THR A 238 -8.99 -11.93 3.00
N ALA A 239 -8.03 -12.33 2.17
CA ALA A 239 -8.14 -13.53 1.32
C ALA A 239 -7.64 -14.82 2.00
N ALA A 240 -6.99 -14.72 3.17
CA ALA A 240 -6.40 -15.83 3.90
C ALA A 240 -7.34 -16.38 4.98
#